data_19347118fa6d50ee6b71b2b68a62ec65
#
_entry.id   19347118fa6d50ee6b71b2b68a62ec65
#
_cell.length_a   1.000
_cell.length_b   1.000
_cell.length_c   1.000
_cell.angle_alpha   90.00
_cell.angle_beta   90.00
_cell.angle_gamma   90.00
#
_symmetry.space_group_name_H-M   'P 1'
#
loop_
_entity.id
_entity.type
_entity.pdbx_description
1 polymer ?
#
loop_
_entity_poly.entity_id
_entity_poly.type
_entity_poly.pdbx_seq_one_letter_code
_entity_poly.pdbx_strand_id
1 'polypeptide(L)'
;MTEAVGLYFHVPFCLKKCPYCDFYSVAKKPDEKEFLAIIKEDIRRKKSLLEERFFLREIRIITFYAGGGTPSLLSQAFYESLFSELSKHFIFEPVELTIEANPEGLTLEKLSGYKEVGFNRLSLGVQSLANRGLRFLSRVHDAKTALKALEMGAKVFENLSVDLIYGYIGQGVKTLLKELSLLLNFPVKHISLYELTPYEGTPFAERFGERQRQKNLRLGRKLFLASHEFLEERGFIHYEISNYAKPSYFCQHNLLYWEFKPYLGIGPGAVSRIENLRWKDDEVLEELTPLDMAKEVIFMGLRMQKGFSTLQIKRLLGFSIPKEDLEPLLKEGLVVLDGERVCPTLEGFLRHSLVVKYLWQVVEALYKEGGR
;
A
#
# COMPACT_ATOMS: atom_id res chain seq x y z
N MET A 1 14.36 3.59 24.89
CA MET A 1 14.46 4.19 23.52
C MET A 1 13.07 4.35 23.00
N THR A 2 12.77 5.46 22.35
CA THR A 2 11.48 5.70 21.70
C THR A 2 11.55 5.17 20.28
N GLU A 3 10.71 4.20 19.92
CA GLU A 3 10.61 3.64 18.57
C GLU A 3 9.51 4.36 17.78
N ALA A 4 9.83 4.75 16.55
CA ALA A 4 8.88 5.41 15.65
C ALA A 4 8.29 4.38 14.68
N VAL A 5 6.97 4.18 14.71
CA VAL A 5 6.28 3.16 13.92
C VAL A 5 5.10 3.74 13.13
N GLY A 6 4.80 3.13 11.98
CA GLY A 6 3.51 3.31 11.32
C GLY A 6 2.44 2.45 11.99
N LEU A 7 1.22 2.96 12.12
CA LEU A 7 0.10 2.18 12.62
C LEU A 7 -0.91 1.94 11.50
N TYR A 8 -1.11 0.65 11.17
CA TYR A 8 -2.16 0.19 10.27
C TYR A 8 -3.37 -0.31 11.06
N PHE A 9 -4.53 0.27 10.81
CA PHE A 9 -5.79 -0.13 11.41
C PHE A 9 -6.64 -0.88 10.39
N HIS A 10 -6.86 -2.18 10.62
CA HIS A 10 -7.65 -3.02 9.73
C HIS A 10 -9.14 -3.01 10.08
N VAL A 11 -9.95 -2.58 9.12
CA VAL A 11 -11.41 -2.60 9.20
C VAL A 11 -11.94 -3.71 8.30
N PRO A 12 -12.43 -4.84 8.83
CA PRO A 12 -12.77 -6.00 8.00
C PRO A 12 -14.14 -5.91 7.31
N PHE A 13 -14.86 -4.82 7.45
CA PHE A 13 -16.25 -4.70 6.99
C PHE A 13 -16.35 -4.10 5.58
N CYS A 14 -17.22 -4.69 4.75
CA CYS A 14 -17.61 -4.16 3.45
C CYS A 14 -19.13 -4.24 3.30
N LEU A 15 -19.71 -3.35 2.48
CA LEU A 15 -21.12 -3.51 2.06
C LEU A 15 -21.29 -4.74 1.16
N LYS A 16 -20.28 -5.01 0.32
CA LYS A 16 -20.19 -6.16 -0.57
C LYS A 16 -18.74 -6.51 -0.81
N LYS A 17 -18.37 -7.80 -0.72
CA LYS A 17 -17.00 -8.24 -1.09
C LYS A 17 -16.90 -8.36 -2.62
N CYS A 18 -15.92 -7.67 -3.19
CA CYS A 18 -15.65 -7.72 -4.63
C CYS A 18 -15.02 -9.07 -5.01
N PRO A 19 -15.37 -9.67 -6.17
CA PRO A 19 -14.87 -10.98 -6.56
C PRO A 19 -13.36 -11.06 -6.77
N TYR A 20 -12.70 -9.95 -7.03
CA TYR A 20 -11.24 -9.86 -7.24
C TYR A 20 -10.44 -9.58 -5.97
N CYS A 21 -11.14 -9.23 -4.87
CA CYS A 21 -10.49 -8.77 -3.64
C CYS A 21 -10.01 -9.96 -2.79
N ASP A 22 -8.71 -10.00 -2.52
CA ASP A 22 -8.04 -10.98 -1.67
C ASP A 22 -7.87 -10.51 -0.22
N PHE A 23 -8.20 -9.25 0.08
CA PHE A 23 -8.14 -8.73 1.45
C PHE A 23 -9.09 -9.46 2.39
N TYR A 24 -8.64 -9.62 3.63
CA TYR A 24 -9.50 -10.12 4.70
C TYR A 24 -10.68 -9.15 4.93
N SER A 25 -11.87 -9.55 4.50
CA SER A 25 -13.07 -8.74 4.65
C SER A 25 -14.33 -9.58 4.65
N VAL A 26 -15.36 -9.10 5.36
CA VAL A 26 -16.67 -9.71 5.46
C VAL A 26 -17.76 -8.73 5.02
N ALA A 27 -18.74 -9.23 4.27
CA ALA A 27 -19.89 -8.43 3.84
C ALA A 27 -20.91 -8.30 5.00
N LYS A 28 -20.61 -7.39 5.93
CA LYS A 28 -21.43 -7.13 7.13
C LYS A 28 -21.31 -5.66 7.51
N LYS A 29 -22.40 -5.07 8.00
CA LYS A 29 -22.35 -3.75 8.67
C LYS A 29 -21.66 -3.92 10.02
N PRO A 30 -20.78 -2.98 10.43
CA PRO A 30 -20.13 -3.01 11.74
C PRO A 30 -21.16 -2.80 12.89
N ASP A 31 -21.03 -3.57 13.95
CA ASP A 31 -21.44 -3.15 15.28
C ASP A 31 -20.27 -2.36 15.88
N GLU A 32 -20.35 -1.04 15.83
CA GLU A 32 -19.24 -0.18 16.25
C GLU A 32 -18.89 -0.33 17.72
N LYS A 33 -19.87 -0.59 18.59
CA LYS A 33 -19.64 -0.75 20.01
C LYS A 33 -18.87 -2.03 20.31
N GLU A 34 -19.31 -3.13 19.73
CA GLU A 34 -18.63 -4.43 19.84
C GLU A 34 -17.22 -4.34 19.22
N PHE A 35 -17.12 -3.79 18.03
CA PHE A 35 -15.83 -3.66 17.33
C PHE A 35 -14.84 -2.77 18.09
N LEU A 36 -15.29 -1.65 18.66
CA LEU A 36 -14.42 -0.78 19.46
C LEU A 36 -13.91 -1.49 20.71
N ALA A 37 -14.75 -2.34 21.36
CA ALA A 37 -14.29 -3.12 22.51
C ALA A 37 -13.18 -4.11 22.14
N ILE A 38 -13.33 -4.81 21.00
CA ILE A 38 -12.31 -5.71 20.45
C ILE A 38 -11.01 -4.94 20.16
N ILE A 39 -11.10 -3.77 19.52
CA ILE A 39 -9.93 -2.98 19.17
C ILE A 39 -9.22 -2.44 20.41
N LYS A 40 -9.94 -1.99 21.43
CA LYS A 40 -9.32 -1.55 22.70
C LYS A 40 -8.54 -2.67 23.38
N GLU A 41 -9.06 -3.88 23.35
CA GLU A 41 -8.35 -5.04 23.90
C GLU A 41 -7.13 -5.40 23.07
N ASP A 42 -7.23 -5.35 21.75
CA ASP A 42 -6.09 -5.58 20.85
C ASP A 42 -4.96 -4.56 21.06
N ILE A 43 -5.29 -3.27 21.27
CA ILE A 43 -4.33 -2.21 21.60
C ILE A 43 -3.57 -2.55 22.89
N ARG A 44 -4.28 -2.98 23.95
CA ARG A 44 -3.63 -3.31 25.24
C ARG A 44 -2.71 -4.52 25.11
N ARG A 45 -3.16 -5.59 24.45
CA ARG A 45 -2.35 -6.78 24.21
C ARG A 45 -1.09 -6.47 23.42
N LYS A 46 -1.19 -5.68 22.36
CA LYS A 46 -0.04 -5.28 21.55
C LYS A 46 0.92 -4.39 22.35
N LYS A 47 0.40 -3.50 23.19
CA LYS A 47 1.24 -2.69 24.08
C LYS A 47 2.03 -3.58 25.06
N SER A 48 1.39 -4.55 25.73
CA SER A 48 2.06 -5.51 26.60
C SER A 48 3.14 -6.31 25.85
N LEU A 49 2.81 -6.83 24.66
CA LEU A 49 3.76 -7.57 23.83
C LEU A 49 5.01 -6.73 23.47
N LEU A 50 4.82 -5.46 23.13
CA LEU A 50 5.91 -4.55 22.78
C LEU A 50 6.81 -4.24 23.99
N GLU A 51 6.22 -4.11 25.18
CA GLU A 51 6.96 -3.91 26.42
C GLU A 51 7.72 -5.16 26.89
N GLU A 52 7.08 -6.33 26.83
CA GLU A 52 7.62 -7.58 27.34
C GLU A 52 8.68 -8.18 26.41
N ARG A 53 8.44 -8.18 25.11
CA ARG A 53 9.29 -8.85 24.13
C ARG A 53 10.38 -7.95 23.55
N PHE A 54 10.05 -6.68 23.28
CA PHE A 54 10.97 -5.74 22.64
C PHE A 54 11.52 -4.69 23.61
N PHE A 55 11.09 -4.70 24.87
CA PHE A 55 11.46 -3.71 25.89
C PHE A 55 11.15 -2.27 25.45
N LEU A 56 10.17 -2.08 24.58
CA LEU A 56 9.76 -0.79 24.04
C LEU A 56 8.67 -0.17 24.91
N ARG A 57 9.07 0.69 25.84
CA ARG A 57 8.14 1.38 26.75
C ARG A 57 7.48 2.58 26.11
N GLU A 58 8.20 3.28 25.25
CA GLU A 58 7.70 4.46 24.52
C GLU A 58 7.70 4.18 23.02
N ILE A 59 6.54 4.27 22.42
CA ILE A 59 6.34 4.07 20.98
C ILE A 59 5.62 5.28 20.45
N ARG A 60 6.21 5.90 19.42
CA ARG A 60 5.64 7.04 18.72
C ARG A 60 4.98 6.57 17.41
N ILE A 61 3.70 6.80 17.29
CA ILE A 61 2.96 6.58 16.05
C ILE A 61 3.17 7.78 15.14
N ILE A 62 3.89 7.57 14.04
CA ILE A 62 4.25 8.63 13.09
C ILE A 62 3.34 8.68 11.87
N THR A 63 2.62 7.61 11.55
CA THR A 63 1.56 7.56 10.55
C THR A 63 0.43 6.68 11.04
N PHE A 64 -0.81 7.01 10.65
CA PHE A 64 -1.99 6.19 10.89
C PHE A 64 -2.70 5.91 9.54
N TYR A 65 -2.99 4.66 9.27
CA TYR A 65 -3.66 4.25 8.04
C TYR A 65 -4.83 3.31 8.35
N ALA A 66 -6.06 3.79 8.17
CA ALA A 66 -7.27 2.96 8.25
C ALA A 66 -7.57 2.37 6.86
N GLY A 67 -7.44 1.05 6.75
CA GLY A 67 -7.62 0.32 5.49
C GLY A 67 -8.28 -1.04 5.66
N GLY A 68 -8.25 -1.84 4.60
CA GLY A 68 -8.72 -3.21 4.57
C GLY A 68 -10.00 -3.43 3.80
N GLY A 69 -11.14 -3.55 4.49
CA GLY A 69 -12.47 -3.62 3.86
C GLY A 69 -12.96 -2.24 3.44
N THR A 70 -13.67 -1.54 4.32
CA THR A 70 -14.18 -0.18 4.05
C THR A 70 -14.19 0.64 5.35
N PRO A 71 -13.08 1.28 5.70
CA PRO A 71 -12.96 2.09 6.92
C PRO A 71 -14.02 3.20 7.05
N SER A 72 -14.45 3.75 5.94
CA SER A 72 -15.51 4.76 5.90
C SER A 72 -16.91 4.23 6.25
N LEU A 73 -17.08 2.97 6.60
CA LEU A 73 -18.31 2.46 7.22
C LEU A 73 -18.41 2.84 8.69
N LEU A 74 -17.29 3.15 9.35
CA LEU A 74 -17.26 3.56 10.75
C LEU A 74 -17.55 5.06 10.90
N SER A 75 -18.18 5.42 12.01
CA SER A 75 -18.57 6.81 12.30
C SER A 75 -17.39 7.68 12.77
N GLN A 76 -17.57 9.00 12.74
CA GLN A 76 -16.68 9.97 13.38
C GLN A 76 -16.44 9.62 14.85
N ALA A 77 -17.51 9.38 15.62
CA ALA A 77 -17.44 9.07 17.04
C ALA A 77 -16.63 7.81 17.35
N PHE A 78 -16.66 6.82 16.44
CA PHE A 78 -15.79 5.64 16.56
C PHE A 78 -14.32 6.04 16.51
N TYR A 79 -13.91 6.85 15.53
CA TYR A 79 -12.51 7.28 15.37
C TYR A 79 -12.05 8.21 16.50
N GLU A 80 -12.91 9.08 17.01
CA GLU A 80 -12.63 9.88 18.21
C GLU A 80 -12.30 8.98 19.42
N SER A 81 -13.12 7.95 19.64
CA SER A 81 -12.91 6.97 20.70
C SER A 81 -11.65 6.13 20.49
N LEU A 82 -11.35 5.75 19.26
CA LEU A 82 -10.13 5.02 18.88
C LEU A 82 -8.88 5.86 19.13
N PHE A 83 -8.84 7.11 18.68
CA PHE A 83 -7.68 7.99 18.85
C PHE A 83 -7.46 8.36 20.31
N SER A 84 -8.54 8.55 21.07
CA SER A 84 -8.46 8.70 22.52
C SER A 84 -7.84 7.49 23.21
N GLU A 85 -8.18 6.27 22.79
CA GLU A 85 -7.58 5.05 23.36
C GLU A 85 -6.11 4.89 22.95
N LEU A 86 -5.77 5.13 21.67
CA LEU A 86 -4.39 5.08 21.20
C LEU A 86 -3.48 6.04 21.97
N SER A 87 -3.96 7.25 22.25
CA SER A 87 -3.20 8.27 22.99
C SER A 87 -2.93 7.91 24.46
N LYS A 88 -3.65 6.94 25.03
CA LYS A 88 -3.36 6.42 26.39
C LYS A 88 -2.17 5.45 26.41
N HIS A 89 -1.90 4.80 25.29
CA HIS A 89 -0.93 3.72 25.19
C HIS A 89 0.32 4.08 24.39
N PHE A 90 0.21 5.06 23.48
CA PHE A 90 1.26 5.47 22.56
C PHE A 90 1.42 6.99 22.53
N ILE A 91 2.59 7.48 22.14
CA ILE A 91 2.75 8.86 21.72
C ILE A 91 2.12 8.98 20.33
N PHE A 92 0.87 9.45 20.31
CA PHE A 92 0.07 9.50 19.08
C PHE A 92 0.20 10.87 18.39
N GLU A 93 1.20 11.01 17.54
CA GLU A 93 1.54 12.26 16.83
C GLU A 93 1.76 11.98 15.32
N PRO A 94 0.78 11.36 14.63
CA PRO A 94 0.97 11.04 13.22
C PRO A 94 0.97 12.29 12.34
N VAL A 95 1.96 12.35 11.44
CA VAL A 95 2.03 13.40 10.40
C VAL A 95 1.07 13.12 9.24
N GLU A 96 0.72 11.86 9.02
CA GLU A 96 -0.26 11.41 8.04
C GLU A 96 -1.29 10.50 8.70
N LEU A 97 -2.56 10.90 8.62
CA LEU A 97 -3.71 10.08 8.99
C LEU A 97 -4.54 9.83 7.74
N THR A 98 -4.47 8.61 7.22
CA THR A 98 -5.19 8.18 6.01
C THR A 98 -6.43 7.39 6.36
N ILE A 99 -7.53 7.68 5.66
CA ILE A 99 -8.73 6.86 5.66
C ILE A 99 -9.06 6.41 4.23
N GLU A 100 -9.29 5.11 4.05
CA GLU A 100 -9.86 4.56 2.83
C GLU A 100 -11.39 4.70 2.83
N ALA A 101 -11.93 5.06 1.66
CA ALA A 101 -13.35 5.16 1.46
C ALA A 101 -13.77 4.64 0.08
N ASN A 102 -14.97 4.11 -0.01
CA ASN A 102 -15.61 3.82 -1.29
C ASN A 102 -16.60 4.95 -1.66
N PRO A 103 -16.83 5.20 -2.96
CA PRO A 103 -17.75 6.27 -3.42
C PRO A 103 -19.17 6.14 -2.89
N GLU A 104 -19.66 4.91 -2.74
CA GLU A 104 -21.00 4.66 -2.23
C GLU A 104 -21.13 5.00 -0.74
N GLY A 105 -22.18 5.71 -0.39
CA GLY A 105 -22.49 6.08 0.99
C GLY A 105 -21.66 7.22 1.58
N LEU A 106 -20.85 7.90 0.76
CA LEU A 106 -20.17 9.12 1.18
C LEU A 106 -21.11 10.33 1.12
N THR A 107 -20.97 11.20 2.12
CA THR A 107 -21.59 12.52 2.19
C THR A 107 -20.55 13.56 2.60
N LEU A 108 -20.82 14.83 2.31
CA LEU A 108 -19.94 15.92 2.77
C LEU A 108 -19.82 15.95 4.29
N GLU A 109 -20.92 15.77 5.01
CA GLU A 109 -20.95 15.71 6.45
C GLU A 109 -20.00 14.63 7.00
N LYS A 110 -20.07 13.42 6.43
CA LYS A 110 -19.22 12.32 6.83
C LYS A 110 -17.73 12.60 6.58
N LEU A 111 -17.41 13.17 5.41
CA LEU A 111 -16.04 13.55 5.08
C LEU A 111 -15.53 14.68 5.97
N SER A 112 -16.37 15.68 6.27
CA SER A 112 -16.04 16.76 7.21
C SER A 112 -15.77 16.22 8.61
N GLY A 113 -16.60 15.29 9.10
CA GLY A 113 -16.39 14.63 10.38
C GLY A 113 -15.06 13.86 10.45
N TYR A 114 -14.66 13.19 9.39
CA TYR A 114 -13.32 12.56 9.36
C TYR A 114 -12.19 13.60 9.40
N LYS A 115 -12.36 14.71 8.70
CA LYS A 115 -11.40 15.83 8.75
C LYS A 115 -11.28 16.43 10.14
N GLU A 116 -12.40 16.61 10.85
CA GLU A 116 -12.47 17.15 12.22
C GLU A 116 -11.76 16.23 13.23
N VAL A 117 -11.88 14.92 13.07
CA VAL A 117 -11.18 13.92 13.91
C VAL A 117 -9.67 13.93 13.69
N GLY A 118 -9.20 14.52 12.58
CA GLY A 118 -7.77 14.67 12.30
C GLY A 118 -7.26 13.94 11.06
N PHE A 119 -8.12 13.19 10.34
CA PHE A 119 -7.69 12.63 9.05
C PHE A 119 -7.29 13.76 8.10
N ASN A 120 -6.09 13.64 7.53
CA ASN A 120 -5.54 14.64 6.62
C ASN A 120 -5.31 14.09 5.19
N ARG A 121 -5.52 12.77 4.97
CA ARG A 121 -5.45 12.12 3.67
C ARG A 121 -6.68 11.22 3.46
N LEU A 122 -7.35 11.38 2.31
CA LEU A 122 -8.45 10.51 1.86
C LEU A 122 -7.95 9.65 0.71
N SER A 123 -8.08 8.30 0.80
CA SER A 123 -7.89 7.38 -0.33
C SER A 123 -9.24 6.88 -0.82
N LEU A 124 -9.62 7.25 -2.04
CA LEU A 124 -10.94 6.96 -2.59
C LEU A 124 -10.87 5.80 -3.59
N GLY A 125 -11.47 4.67 -3.25
CA GLY A 125 -11.53 3.45 -4.04
C GLY A 125 -12.49 3.56 -5.24
N VAL A 126 -12.16 4.39 -6.23
CA VAL A 126 -12.94 4.61 -7.46
C VAL A 126 -12.91 3.38 -8.37
N GLN A 127 -11.76 2.76 -8.52
CA GLN A 127 -11.43 1.58 -9.31
C GLN A 127 -11.57 1.78 -10.83
N SER A 128 -12.59 2.47 -11.33
CA SER A 128 -12.76 2.86 -12.74
C SER A 128 -13.74 4.04 -12.84
N LEU A 129 -13.55 4.89 -13.84
CA LEU A 129 -14.50 5.96 -14.21
C LEU A 129 -15.36 5.57 -15.44
N ALA A 130 -15.28 4.31 -15.86
CA ALA A 130 -16.12 3.75 -16.92
C ALA A 130 -17.10 2.73 -16.33
N ASN A 131 -18.41 2.92 -16.57
CA ASN A 131 -19.45 1.98 -16.08
C ASN A 131 -19.21 0.54 -16.54
N ARG A 132 -18.58 0.32 -17.70
CA ARG A 132 -18.19 -1.02 -18.17
C ARG A 132 -17.15 -1.65 -17.24
N GLY A 133 -16.13 -0.88 -16.83
CA GLY A 133 -15.11 -1.32 -15.89
C GLY A 133 -15.70 -1.63 -14.52
N LEU A 134 -16.51 -0.71 -13.97
CA LEU A 134 -17.17 -0.90 -12.68
C LEU A 134 -18.06 -2.16 -12.64
N ARG A 135 -18.85 -2.40 -13.69
CA ARG A 135 -19.66 -3.64 -13.83
C ARG A 135 -18.77 -4.88 -13.92
N PHE A 136 -17.66 -4.82 -14.69
CA PHE A 136 -16.73 -5.94 -14.80
C PHE A 136 -16.08 -6.27 -13.43
N LEU A 137 -15.70 -5.24 -12.67
CA LEU A 137 -15.15 -5.34 -11.32
C LEU A 137 -16.23 -5.64 -10.26
N SER A 138 -17.50 -5.72 -10.64
CA SER A 138 -18.65 -5.94 -9.71
C SER A 138 -18.76 -4.90 -8.60
N ARG A 139 -18.37 -3.63 -8.90
CA ARG A 139 -18.50 -2.52 -7.96
C ARG A 139 -19.97 -2.17 -7.73
N VAL A 140 -20.25 -1.68 -6.52
CA VAL A 140 -21.61 -1.25 -6.11
C VAL A 140 -21.97 0.09 -6.73
N HIS A 141 -21.01 1.01 -6.80
CA HIS A 141 -21.21 2.35 -7.37
C HIS A 141 -21.05 2.38 -8.90
N ASP A 142 -21.59 3.39 -9.51
CA ASP A 142 -21.42 3.75 -10.92
C ASP A 142 -20.46 4.93 -11.10
N ALA A 143 -20.13 5.26 -12.34
CA ALA A 143 -19.22 6.36 -12.66
C ALA A 143 -19.75 7.73 -12.17
N LYS A 144 -21.07 7.96 -12.18
CA LYS A 144 -21.67 9.20 -11.67
C LYS A 144 -21.47 9.35 -10.16
N THR A 145 -21.65 8.27 -9.41
CA THR A 145 -21.41 8.23 -7.97
C THR A 145 -19.93 8.45 -7.67
N ALA A 146 -19.02 7.84 -8.45
CA ALA A 146 -17.58 8.06 -8.31
C ALA A 146 -17.18 9.51 -8.53
N LEU A 147 -17.68 10.16 -9.58
CA LEU A 147 -17.41 11.58 -9.87
C LEU A 147 -17.94 12.50 -8.77
N LYS A 148 -19.15 12.22 -8.24
CA LYS A 148 -19.70 12.96 -7.11
C LYS A 148 -18.86 12.80 -5.84
N ALA A 149 -18.35 11.59 -5.58
CA ALA A 149 -17.47 11.33 -4.45
C ALA A 149 -16.12 12.06 -4.59
N LEU A 150 -15.55 12.11 -5.80
CA LEU A 150 -14.34 12.91 -6.10
C LEU A 150 -14.57 14.41 -5.84
N GLU A 151 -15.71 14.95 -6.28
CA GLU A 151 -16.06 16.34 -6.02
C GLU A 151 -16.18 16.65 -4.53
N MET A 152 -16.84 15.78 -3.77
CA MET A 152 -16.97 15.93 -2.31
C MET A 152 -15.62 15.78 -1.60
N GLY A 153 -14.82 14.77 -1.98
CA GLY A 153 -13.48 14.56 -1.44
C GLY A 153 -12.56 15.76 -1.67
N ALA A 154 -12.58 16.32 -2.87
CA ALA A 154 -11.79 17.50 -3.24
C ALA A 154 -12.17 18.78 -2.47
N LYS A 155 -13.43 18.90 -2.01
CA LYS A 155 -13.88 20.03 -1.18
C LYS A 155 -13.37 19.96 0.26
N VAL A 156 -13.09 18.75 0.77
CA VAL A 156 -12.75 18.53 2.18
C VAL A 156 -11.27 18.21 2.37
N PHE A 157 -10.67 17.41 1.50
CA PHE A 157 -9.30 16.95 1.63
C PHE A 157 -8.40 17.53 0.54
N GLU A 158 -7.38 18.27 0.95
CA GLU A 158 -6.33 18.71 0.04
C GLU A 158 -5.51 17.50 -0.46
N ASN A 159 -5.15 16.56 0.45
CA ASN A 159 -4.45 15.32 0.12
C ASN A 159 -5.47 14.25 -0.29
N LEU A 160 -5.96 14.35 -1.53
CA LEU A 160 -6.87 13.39 -2.13
C LEU A 160 -6.10 12.38 -2.97
N SER A 161 -6.20 11.10 -2.56
CA SER A 161 -5.72 9.93 -3.29
C SER A 161 -6.88 9.22 -3.98
N VAL A 162 -6.61 8.66 -5.15
CA VAL A 162 -7.61 7.86 -5.89
C VAL A 162 -7.00 6.54 -6.30
N ASP A 163 -7.71 5.46 -6.00
CA ASP A 163 -7.31 4.12 -6.38
C ASP A 163 -8.06 3.69 -7.65
N LEU A 164 -7.32 3.30 -8.67
CA LEU A 164 -7.81 2.78 -9.95
C LEU A 164 -7.25 1.39 -10.21
N ILE A 165 -8.06 0.56 -10.86
CA ILE A 165 -7.66 -0.75 -11.37
C ILE A 165 -7.65 -0.67 -12.90
N TYR A 166 -6.49 -0.97 -13.49
CA TYR A 166 -6.37 -1.03 -14.93
C TYR A 166 -6.12 -2.46 -15.45
N GLY A 167 -6.19 -2.61 -16.75
CA GLY A 167 -5.88 -3.88 -17.41
C GLY A 167 -7.02 -4.89 -17.40
N TYR A 168 -8.24 -4.55 -16.94
CA TYR A 168 -9.37 -5.47 -16.98
C TYR A 168 -9.75 -5.87 -18.43
N ILE A 169 -10.35 -7.05 -18.61
CA ILE A 169 -10.76 -7.56 -19.92
C ILE A 169 -11.68 -6.57 -20.62
N GLY A 170 -11.28 -6.13 -21.80
CA GLY A 170 -11.99 -5.12 -22.60
C GLY A 170 -11.51 -3.67 -22.43
N GLN A 171 -10.57 -3.40 -21.50
CA GLN A 171 -9.89 -2.10 -21.45
C GLN A 171 -8.66 -2.10 -22.37
N GLY A 172 -8.48 -1.04 -23.14
CA GLY A 172 -7.27 -0.77 -23.91
C GLY A 172 -6.67 0.57 -23.49
N VAL A 173 -5.52 0.93 -24.07
CA VAL A 173 -4.78 2.17 -23.76
C VAL A 173 -5.67 3.41 -23.88
N LYS A 174 -6.41 3.56 -24.99
CA LYS A 174 -7.31 4.72 -25.21
C LYS A 174 -8.35 4.87 -24.07
N THR A 175 -8.90 3.76 -23.60
CA THR A 175 -9.89 3.78 -22.51
C THR A 175 -9.26 4.20 -21.21
N LEU A 176 -8.10 3.62 -20.87
CA LEU A 176 -7.37 3.97 -19.65
C LEU A 176 -6.97 5.44 -19.62
N LEU A 177 -6.38 5.96 -20.70
CA LEU A 177 -5.99 7.37 -20.77
C LEU A 177 -7.18 8.33 -20.71
N LYS A 178 -8.34 7.92 -21.24
CA LYS A 178 -9.59 8.69 -21.08
C LYS A 178 -10.05 8.74 -19.62
N GLU A 179 -9.96 7.64 -18.90
CA GLU A 179 -10.29 7.58 -17.46
C GLU A 179 -9.33 8.45 -16.64
N LEU A 180 -8.02 8.37 -16.90
CA LEU A 180 -7.02 9.24 -16.27
C LEU A 180 -7.23 10.72 -16.58
N SER A 181 -7.54 11.05 -17.86
CA SER A 181 -7.84 12.44 -18.25
C SER A 181 -9.07 12.99 -17.53
N LEU A 182 -10.11 12.17 -17.36
CA LEU A 182 -11.32 12.57 -16.62
C LEU A 182 -11.02 12.75 -15.13
N LEU A 183 -10.20 11.88 -14.54
CA LEU A 183 -9.78 11.99 -13.15
C LEU A 183 -9.03 13.30 -12.88
N LEU A 184 -8.16 13.72 -13.79
CA LEU A 184 -7.33 14.92 -13.63
C LEU A 184 -8.10 16.25 -13.81
N ASN A 185 -9.41 16.23 -14.06
CA ASN A 185 -10.25 17.40 -13.89
C ASN A 185 -10.50 17.75 -12.40
N PHE A 186 -10.13 16.87 -11.50
CA PHE A 186 -10.19 17.09 -10.05
C PHE A 186 -8.78 17.35 -9.49
N PRO A 187 -8.63 18.06 -8.35
CA PRO A 187 -7.34 18.40 -7.77
C PRO A 187 -6.71 17.19 -7.03
N VAL A 188 -6.66 16.04 -7.68
CA VAL A 188 -6.08 14.81 -7.13
C VAL A 188 -4.57 14.97 -6.97
N LYS A 189 -4.04 14.57 -5.83
CA LYS A 189 -2.62 14.68 -5.48
C LYS A 189 -1.87 13.36 -5.57
N HIS A 190 -2.58 12.24 -5.48
CA HIS A 190 -2.01 10.91 -5.48
C HIS A 190 -2.93 9.94 -6.26
N ILE A 191 -2.34 9.02 -7.00
CA ILE A 191 -3.04 7.99 -7.77
C ILE A 191 -2.39 6.65 -7.49
N SER A 192 -3.16 5.72 -6.93
CA SER A 192 -2.80 4.31 -6.89
C SER A 192 -3.37 3.64 -8.14
N LEU A 193 -2.52 3.09 -8.98
CA LEU A 193 -2.90 2.50 -10.26
C LEU A 193 -2.46 1.05 -10.31
N TYR A 194 -3.39 0.14 -10.01
CA TYR A 194 -3.12 -1.28 -9.87
C TYR A 194 -3.49 -2.06 -11.15
N GLU A 195 -2.57 -2.91 -11.64
CA GLU A 195 -2.91 -3.87 -12.67
C GLU A 195 -3.81 -4.96 -12.09
N LEU A 196 -4.95 -5.23 -12.74
CA LEU A 196 -5.87 -6.26 -12.30
C LEU A 196 -5.18 -7.63 -12.32
N THR A 197 -4.89 -8.14 -11.15
CA THR A 197 -4.23 -9.43 -10.96
C THR A 197 -5.24 -10.47 -10.47
N PRO A 198 -5.32 -11.65 -11.12
CA PRO A 198 -6.18 -12.74 -10.65
C PRO A 198 -5.48 -13.49 -9.50
N TYR A 199 -5.77 -13.10 -8.27
CA TYR A 199 -5.25 -13.77 -7.08
C TYR A 199 -5.92 -15.12 -6.89
N GLU A 200 -5.11 -16.16 -6.66
CA GLU A 200 -5.57 -17.52 -6.40
C GLU A 200 -6.54 -17.57 -5.22
N GLY A 201 -7.55 -18.43 -5.29
CA GLY A 201 -8.61 -18.52 -4.27
C GLY A 201 -9.68 -17.43 -4.34
N THR A 202 -9.59 -16.48 -5.28
CA THR A 202 -10.65 -15.49 -5.51
C THR A 202 -11.65 -15.98 -6.57
N PRO A 203 -12.97 -15.68 -6.43
CA PRO A 203 -13.98 -16.02 -7.44
C PRO A 203 -13.65 -15.42 -8.83
N PHE A 204 -12.93 -14.31 -8.86
CA PHE A 204 -12.46 -13.71 -10.10
C PHE A 204 -11.40 -14.58 -10.80
N ALA A 205 -10.43 -15.11 -10.06
CA ALA A 205 -9.39 -15.96 -10.62
C ALA A 205 -9.98 -17.28 -11.15
N GLU A 206 -10.94 -17.87 -10.46
CA GLU A 206 -11.64 -19.08 -10.91
C GLU A 206 -12.37 -18.85 -12.24
N ARG A 207 -13.06 -17.71 -12.39
CA ARG A 207 -13.88 -17.43 -13.56
C ARG A 207 -13.11 -16.83 -14.73
N PHE A 208 -12.13 -15.96 -14.48
CA PHE A 208 -11.46 -15.16 -15.50
C PHE A 208 -9.94 -15.25 -15.48
N GLY A 209 -9.34 -15.97 -14.52
CA GLY A 209 -7.93 -15.91 -14.22
C GLY A 209 -7.03 -16.11 -15.43
N GLU A 210 -7.24 -17.19 -16.22
CA GLU A 210 -6.43 -17.47 -17.41
C GLU A 210 -6.59 -16.36 -18.48
N ARG A 211 -7.82 -15.94 -18.77
CA ARG A 211 -8.08 -14.86 -19.74
C ARG A 211 -7.47 -13.53 -19.30
N GLN A 212 -7.47 -13.25 -18.00
CA GLN A 212 -6.87 -12.05 -17.46
C GLN A 212 -5.35 -12.11 -17.53
N ARG A 213 -4.72 -13.23 -17.18
CA ARG A 213 -3.27 -13.43 -17.33
C ARG A 213 -2.83 -13.25 -18.78
N GLN A 214 -3.52 -13.87 -19.74
CA GLN A 214 -3.25 -13.72 -21.17
C GLN A 214 -3.38 -12.27 -21.65
N LYS A 215 -4.34 -11.51 -21.11
CA LYS A 215 -4.46 -10.09 -21.40
C LYS A 215 -3.29 -9.30 -20.83
N ASN A 216 -2.90 -9.54 -19.58
CA ASN A 216 -1.79 -8.84 -18.92
C ASN A 216 -0.49 -9.07 -19.71
N LEU A 217 -0.19 -10.31 -20.10
CA LEU A 217 0.98 -10.64 -20.95
C LEU A 217 1.00 -9.85 -22.27
N ARG A 218 -0.16 -9.68 -22.93
CA ARG A 218 -0.21 -8.99 -24.23
C ARG A 218 -0.23 -7.46 -24.12
N LEU A 219 -0.85 -6.94 -23.09
CA LEU A 219 -1.20 -5.52 -23.04
C LEU A 219 -0.70 -4.79 -21.80
N GLY A 220 -0.35 -5.51 -20.72
CA GLY A 220 0.06 -4.93 -19.44
C GLY A 220 1.21 -3.92 -19.59
N ARG A 221 2.29 -4.34 -20.27
CA ARG A 221 3.41 -3.42 -20.57
C ARG A 221 2.98 -2.12 -21.27
N LYS A 222 2.10 -2.22 -22.28
CA LYS A 222 1.63 -1.04 -23.04
C LYS A 222 0.78 -0.12 -22.17
N LEU A 223 -0.07 -0.70 -21.33
CA LEU A 223 -0.92 0.07 -20.40
C LEU A 223 -0.07 0.76 -19.33
N PHE A 224 0.91 0.05 -18.76
CA PHE A 224 1.83 0.59 -17.77
C PHE A 224 2.64 1.77 -18.32
N LEU A 225 3.28 1.59 -19.48
CA LEU A 225 4.09 2.64 -20.11
C LEU A 225 3.24 3.86 -20.50
N ALA A 226 2.06 3.64 -21.10
CA ALA A 226 1.18 4.74 -21.46
C ALA A 226 0.65 5.52 -20.25
N SER A 227 0.41 4.83 -19.12
CA SER A 227 0.01 5.50 -17.87
C SER A 227 1.14 6.30 -17.27
N HIS A 228 2.36 5.74 -17.27
CA HIS A 228 3.56 6.39 -16.78
C HIS A 228 3.79 7.70 -17.54
N GLU A 229 3.89 7.63 -18.87
CA GLU A 229 4.12 8.77 -19.75
C GLU A 229 3.03 9.85 -19.56
N PHE A 230 1.77 9.44 -19.57
CA PHE A 230 0.63 10.33 -19.40
C PHE A 230 0.62 11.07 -18.06
N LEU A 231 0.97 10.41 -16.96
CA LEU A 231 0.96 11.01 -15.62
C LEU A 231 2.21 11.85 -15.36
N GLU A 232 3.39 11.44 -15.83
CA GLU A 232 4.63 12.22 -15.71
C GLU A 232 4.54 13.56 -16.47
N GLU A 233 4.02 13.55 -17.70
CA GLU A 233 3.76 14.79 -18.47
C GLU A 233 2.86 15.78 -17.72
N ARG A 234 2.09 15.28 -16.75
CA ARG A 234 1.18 16.08 -15.91
C ARG A 234 1.72 16.36 -14.52
N GLY A 235 3.05 16.12 -14.33
CA GLY A 235 3.79 16.44 -13.12
C GLY A 235 3.50 15.54 -11.94
N PHE A 236 3.07 14.29 -12.18
CA PHE A 236 3.08 13.24 -11.17
C PHE A 236 4.42 12.52 -11.20
N ILE A 237 4.95 12.21 -10.04
CA ILE A 237 6.16 11.40 -9.88
C ILE A 237 5.73 9.94 -9.71
N HIS A 238 6.27 9.04 -10.52
CA HIS A 238 6.10 7.60 -10.39
C HIS A 238 7.05 7.08 -9.30
N TYR A 239 6.70 7.29 -8.03
CA TYR A 239 7.63 7.08 -6.93
C TYR A 239 7.77 5.61 -6.48
N GLU A 240 6.80 4.75 -6.81
CA GLU A 240 6.86 3.29 -6.67
C GLU A 240 5.94 2.61 -7.72
N ILE A 241 6.08 1.31 -7.93
CA ILE A 241 5.50 0.56 -9.06
C ILE A 241 4.02 0.87 -9.33
N SER A 242 3.21 1.03 -8.29
CA SER A 242 1.76 1.20 -8.41
C SER A 242 1.28 2.61 -8.09
N ASN A 243 2.15 3.51 -7.61
CA ASN A 243 1.73 4.80 -7.08
C ASN A 243 2.42 5.99 -7.76
N TYR A 244 1.60 6.97 -8.06
CA TYR A 244 1.99 8.25 -8.64
C TYR A 244 1.51 9.38 -7.73
N ALA A 245 2.34 10.39 -7.50
CA ALA A 245 1.92 11.52 -6.69
C ALA A 245 2.54 12.84 -7.16
N LYS A 246 1.88 13.94 -6.84
CA LYS A 246 2.48 15.27 -6.91
C LYS A 246 3.60 15.37 -5.87
N PRO A 247 4.61 16.24 -6.07
CA PRO A 247 5.65 16.49 -5.07
C PRO A 247 5.03 16.74 -3.68
N SER A 248 5.61 16.15 -2.64
CA SER A 248 5.17 16.23 -1.22
C SER A 248 3.88 15.47 -0.86
N TYR A 249 3.27 14.72 -1.81
CA TYR A 249 2.04 13.95 -1.56
C TYR A 249 2.24 12.43 -1.64
N PHE A 250 3.47 11.95 -1.51
CA PHE A 250 3.73 10.51 -1.38
C PHE A 250 3.05 9.96 -0.13
N CYS A 251 2.46 8.77 -0.23
CA CYS A 251 1.86 8.12 0.94
C CYS A 251 2.96 7.74 1.95
N GLN A 252 3.06 8.48 3.05
CA GLN A 252 4.12 8.30 4.05
C GLN A 252 4.00 6.93 4.72
N HIS A 253 2.77 6.47 4.97
CA HIS A 253 2.55 5.16 5.55
C HIS A 253 3.06 4.02 4.64
N ASN A 254 2.76 4.06 3.33
CA ASN A 254 3.23 3.05 2.40
C ASN A 254 4.75 3.06 2.25
N LEU A 255 5.38 4.24 2.32
CA LEU A 255 6.84 4.35 2.29
C LEU A 255 7.51 3.61 3.44
N LEU A 256 6.89 3.52 4.62
CA LEU A 256 7.45 2.74 5.73
C LEU A 256 7.60 1.26 5.36
N TYR A 257 6.63 0.67 4.68
CA TYR A 257 6.73 -0.70 4.21
C TYR A 257 7.87 -0.87 3.19
N TRP A 258 7.89 0.00 2.17
CA TRP A 258 8.88 -0.09 1.10
C TRP A 258 10.31 0.23 1.58
N GLU A 259 10.46 1.00 2.64
CA GLU A 259 11.74 1.27 3.30
C GLU A 259 12.13 0.23 4.36
N PHE A 260 11.35 -0.83 4.49
CA PHE A 260 11.56 -1.85 5.50
C PHE A 260 11.62 -1.27 6.92
N LYS A 261 10.73 -0.34 7.25
CA LYS A 261 10.61 0.27 8.59
C LYS A 261 9.56 -0.45 9.43
N PRO A 262 9.62 -0.34 10.77
CA PRO A 262 8.68 -0.99 11.67
C PRO A 262 7.26 -0.46 11.51
N TYR A 263 6.28 -1.34 11.66
CA TYR A 263 4.87 -1.00 11.67
C TYR A 263 4.09 -1.89 12.62
N LEU A 264 3.04 -1.33 13.21
CA LEU A 264 2.10 -2.01 14.09
C LEU A 264 0.76 -2.12 13.39
N GLY A 265 0.22 -3.34 13.29
CA GLY A 265 -1.12 -3.60 12.82
C GLY A 265 -2.08 -3.76 13.98
N ILE A 266 -3.26 -3.15 13.90
CA ILE A 266 -4.35 -3.26 14.86
C ILE A 266 -5.62 -3.68 14.14
N GLY A 267 -6.41 -4.52 14.78
CA GLY A 267 -7.64 -5.08 14.24
C GLY A 267 -7.46 -6.46 13.61
N PRO A 268 -8.56 -7.20 13.41
CA PRO A 268 -8.55 -8.60 12.99
C PRO A 268 -7.82 -8.81 11.67
N GLY A 269 -6.80 -9.64 11.66
CA GLY A 269 -6.01 -9.96 10.47
C GLY A 269 -4.92 -8.95 10.13
N ALA A 270 -4.74 -7.89 10.93
CA ALA A 270 -3.66 -6.95 10.75
C ALA A 270 -2.32 -7.57 11.11
N VAL A 271 -1.32 -7.36 10.25
CA VAL A 271 0.05 -7.82 10.46
C VAL A 271 0.88 -6.70 11.07
N SER A 272 1.79 -7.06 11.96
CA SER A 272 2.79 -6.17 12.54
C SER A 272 4.19 -6.68 12.21
N ARG A 273 5.17 -5.77 12.11
CA ARG A 273 6.60 -6.11 12.05
C ARG A 273 7.42 -5.10 12.83
N ILE A 274 8.12 -5.59 13.85
CA ILE A 274 9.09 -4.83 14.64
C ILE A 274 10.40 -5.64 14.64
N GLU A 275 11.51 -4.99 14.38
CA GLU A 275 12.81 -5.64 14.20
C GLU A 275 12.72 -6.79 13.17
N ASN A 276 13.06 -8.02 13.60
CA ASN A 276 13.03 -9.22 12.78
C ASN A 276 11.77 -10.09 12.97
N LEU A 277 10.82 -9.65 13.81
CA LEU A 277 9.63 -10.43 14.11
C LEU A 277 8.43 -9.89 13.31
N ARG A 278 7.71 -10.81 12.64
CA ARG A 278 6.41 -10.55 12.01
C ARG A 278 5.34 -11.41 12.68
N TRP A 279 4.22 -10.78 13.03
CA TRP A 279 3.09 -11.48 13.65
C TRP A 279 1.77 -10.91 13.16
N LYS A 280 0.73 -11.73 13.29
CA LYS A 280 -0.66 -11.39 12.96
C LYS A 280 -1.54 -11.82 14.13
N ASP A 281 -2.42 -10.94 14.57
CA ASP A 281 -3.19 -11.15 15.80
C ASP A 281 -2.24 -11.51 16.96
N ASP A 282 -2.32 -12.72 17.52
CA ASP A 282 -1.41 -13.21 18.58
C ASP A 282 -0.43 -14.29 18.06
N GLU A 283 -0.45 -14.58 16.76
CA GLU A 283 0.37 -15.62 16.14
C GLU A 283 1.63 -15.04 15.49
N VAL A 284 2.79 -15.58 15.88
CA VAL A 284 4.06 -15.30 15.21
C VAL A 284 4.03 -15.99 13.83
N LEU A 285 4.06 -15.20 12.76
CA LEU A 285 4.13 -15.72 11.40
C LEU A 285 5.54 -16.16 11.05
N GLU A 286 6.52 -15.33 11.39
CA GLU A 286 7.93 -15.60 11.09
C GLU A 286 8.87 -14.77 11.95
N GLU A 287 10.07 -15.32 12.15
CA GLU A 287 11.24 -14.65 12.71
C GLU A 287 12.31 -14.60 11.62
N LEU A 288 12.55 -13.41 11.09
CA LEU A 288 13.40 -13.19 9.93
C LEU A 288 14.88 -13.33 10.32
N THR A 289 15.63 -14.14 9.58
CA THR A 289 17.09 -14.12 9.66
C THR A 289 17.66 -12.83 9.04
N PRO A 290 18.93 -12.48 9.30
CA PRO A 290 19.58 -11.36 8.61
C PRO A 290 19.51 -11.48 7.08
N LEU A 291 19.60 -12.70 6.54
CA LEU A 291 19.45 -12.94 5.09
C LEU A 291 18.02 -12.69 4.60
N ASP A 292 17.01 -13.10 5.35
CA ASP A 292 15.62 -12.84 5.01
C ASP A 292 15.32 -11.34 5.03
N MET A 293 15.80 -10.62 6.05
CA MET A 293 15.68 -9.16 6.11
C MET A 293 16.38 -8.47 4.94
N ALA A 294 17.57 -8.92 4.54
CA ALA A 294 18.26 -8.38 3.38
C ALA A 294 17.49 -8.62 2.08
N LYS A 295 16.92 -9.80 1.90
CA LYS A 295 16.04 -10.12 0.75
C LYS A 295 14.80 -9.25 0.71
N GLU A 296 14.17 -8.99 1.86
CA GLU A 296 13.02 -8.08 1.92
C GLU A 296 13.41 -6.63 1.63
N VAL A 297 14.53 -6.14 2.14
CA VAL A 297 15.06 -4.81 1.81
C VAL A 297 15.24 -4.65 0.31
N ILE A 298 15.78 -5.67 -0.37
CA ILE A 298 15.92 -5.67 -1.83
C ILE A 298 14.56 -5.67 -2.50
N PHE A 299 13.65 -6.57 -2.12
CA PHE A 299 12.32 -6.70 -2.71
C PHE A 299 11.49 -5.41 -2.56
N MET A 300 11.41 -4.88 -1.34
CA MET A 300 10.65 -3.67 -1.05
C MET A 300 11.30 -2.42 -1.67
N GLY A 301 12.63 -2.32 -1.58
CA GLY A 301 13.36 -1.18 -2.10
C GLY A 301 13.28 -1.06 -3.62
N LEU A 302 13.35 -2.17 -4.34
CA LEU A 302 13.20 -2.18 -5.80
C LEU A 302 11.78 -1.85 -6.29
N ARG A 303 10.79 -1.78 -5.41
CA ARG A 303 9.49 -1.20 -5.74
C ARG A 303 9.52 0.31 -5.86
N MET A 304 10.46 0.96 -5.19
CA MET A 304 10.59 2.43 -5.18
C MET A 304 11.55 2.92 -6.27
N GLN A 305 11.24 4.06 -6.87
CA GLN A 305 12.14 4.75 -7.81
C GLN A 305 13.53 4.99 -7.19
N LYS A 306 13.59 5.31 -5.90
CA LYS A 306 14.85 5.53 -5.17
C LYS A 306 15.62 4.24 -4.82
N GLY A 307 15.07 3.07 -5.12
CA GLY A 307 15.72 1.78 -4.89
C GLY A 307 16.03 1.46 -3.42
N PHE A 308 16.93 0.50 -3.18
CA PHE A 308 17.43 0.13 -1.85
C PHE A 308 18.87 0.60 -1.61
N SER A 309 19.27 0.69 -0.34
CA SER A 309 20.62 1.07 0.06
C SER A 309 21.52 -0.16 0.24
N THR A 310 22.68 -0.19 -0.44
CA THR A 310 23.72 -1.23 -0.24
C THR A 310 24.30 -1.18 1.17
N LEU A 311 24.35 0.00 1.80
CA LEU A 311 24.76 0.14 3.20
C LEU A 311 23.81 -0.57 4.19
N GLN A 312 22.51 -0.60 3.88
CA GLN A 312 21.54 -1.32 4.68
C GLN A 312 21.79 -2.84 4.58
N ILE A 313 22.07 -3.35 3.38
CA ILE A 313 22.48 -4.74 3.18
C ILE A 313 23.75 -5.07 3.96
N LYS A 314 24.75 -4.19 3.87
CA LYS A 314 26.02 -4.34 4.61
C LYS A 314 25.82 -4.40 6.14
N ARG A 315 24.90 -3.58 6.68
CA ARG A 315 24.58 -3.63 8.12
C ARG A 315 23.93 -4.93 8.53
N LEU A 316 23.11 -5.53 7.68
CA LEU A 316 22.41 -6.79 7.97
C LEU A 316 23.30 -8.01 7.80
N LEU A 317 24.16 -8.05 6.77
CA LEU A 317 24.91 -9.24 6.38
C LEU A 317 26.41 -9.17 6.70
N GLY A 318 26.94 -7.99 7.04
CA GLY A 318 28.37 -7.79 7.28
C GLY A 318 29.21 -7.53 6.01
N PHE A 319 28.65 -7.73 4.82
CA PHE A 319 29.32 -7.51 3.53
C PHE A 319 28.47 -6.64 2.58
N SER A 320 29.11 -6.06 1.58
CA SER A 320 28.46 -5.30 0.50
C SER A 320 28.25 -6.19 -0.73
N ILE A 321 27.26 -5.87 -1.56
CA ILE A 321 27.12 -6.47 -2.89
C ILE A 321 28.23 -5.89 -3.78
N PRO A 322 29.14 -6.70 -4.35
CA PRO A 322 30.15 -6.23 -5.27
C PRO A 322 29.55 -5.60 -6.52
N LYS A 323 30.23 -4.60 -7.09
CA LYS A 323 29.74 -3.93 -8.31
C LYS A 323 29.68 -4.88 -9.50
N GLU A 324 30.60 -5.83 -9.56
CA GLU A 324 30.69 -6.87 -10.59
C GLU A 324 29.39 -7.71 -10.63
N ASP A 325 28.80 -7.98 -9.48
CA ASP A 325 27.54 -8.73 -9.36
C ASP A 325 26.32 -7.89 -9.78
N LEU A 326 26.44 -6.58 -9.86
CA LEU A 326 25.40 -5.68 -10.36
C LEU A 326 25.52 -5.41 -11.87
N GLU A 327 26.71 -5.66 -12.48
CA GLU A 327 26.96 -5.37 -13.90
C GLU A 327 25.95 -5.98 -14.88
N PRO A 328 25.47 -7.23 -14.74
CA PRO A 328 24.44 -7.77 -15.63
C PRO A 328 23.17 -6.93 -15.68
N LEU A 329 22.69 -6.48 -14.49
CA LEU A 329 21.50 -5.64 -14.40
C LEU A 329 21.73 -4.23 -14.94
N LEU A 330 22.94 -3.68 -14.75
CA LEU A 330 23.34 -2.37 -15.29
C LEU A 330 23.42 -2.41 -16.81
N LYS A 331 24.05 -3.45 -17.38
CA LYS A 331 24.18 -3.64 -18.85
C LYS A 331 22.84 -3.83 -19.53
N GLU A 332 21.91 -4.52 -18.88
CA GLU A 332 20.53 -4.68 -19.39
C GLU A 332 19.65 -3.43 -19.17
N GLY A 333 20.15 -2.39 -18.50
CA GLY A 333 19.40 -1.18 -18.22
C GLY A 333 18.23 -1.39 -17.25
N LEU A 334 18.30 -2.41 -16.39
CA LEU A 334 17.24 -2.71 -15.41
C LEU A 334 17.40 -1.90 -14.12
N VAL A 335 18.64 -1.56 -13.77
CA VAL A 335 18.93 -0.73 -12.61
C VAL A 335 19.98 0.32 -12.97
N VAL A 336 20.06 1.36 -12.15
CA VAL A 336 21.12 2.36 -12.13
C VAL A 336 21.68 2.51 -10.73
N LEU A 337 22.90 2.96 -10.60
CA LEU A 337 23.52 3.30 -9.31
C LEU A 337 23.39 4.79 -9.05
N ASP A 338 22.90 5.14 -7.86
CA ASP A 338 22.88 6.51 -7.35
C ASP A 338 23.55 6.51 -5.95
N GLY A 339 24.85 6.84 -5.94
CA GLY A 339 25.69 6.67 -4.76
C GLY A 339 25.66 5.23 -4.24
N GLU A 340 25.23 5.07 -3.00
CA GLU A 340 25.11 3.77 -2.33
C GLU A 340 23.71 3.11 -2.54
N ARG A 341 23.02 3.50 -3.59
CA ARG A 341 21.69 2.96 -3.90
C ARG A 341 21.67 2.24 -5.24
N VAL A 342 20.93 1.13 -5.25
CA VAL A 342 20.56 0.40 -6.47
C VAL A 342 19.11 0.75 -6.79
N CYS A 343 18.93 1.57 -7.81
CA CYS A 343 17.63 2.13 -8.19
C CYS A 343 17.10 1.43 -9.45
N PRO A 344 15.84 0.96 -9.46
CA PRO A 344 15.27 0.39 -10.66
C PRO A 344 15.03 1.48 -11.71
N THR A 345 15.21 1.12 -12.98
CA THR A 345 14.72 1.91 -14.11
C THR A 345 13.23 1.60 -14.35
N LEU A 346 12.59 2.27 -15.31
CA LEU A 346 11.22 1.92 -15.71
C LEU A 346 11.14 0.48 -16.25
N GLU A 347 12.17 0.01 -16.94
CA GLU A 347 12.29 -1.39 -17.37
C GLU A 347 12.50 -2.33 -16.17
N GLY A 348 13.24 -1.89 -15.16
CA GLY A 348 13.40 -2.58 -13.88
C GLY A 348 12.07 -2.75 -13.14
N PHE A 349 11.19 -1.74 -13.14
CA PHE A 349 9.84 -1.86 -12.60
C PHE A 349 9.02 -2.93 -13.33
N LEU A 350 9.04 -2.92 -14.66
CA LEU A 350 8.35 -3.91 -15.49
C LEU A 350 8.85 -5.35 -15.28
N ARG A 351 10.12 -5.49 -14.91
CA ARG A 351 10.78 -6.78 -14.66
C ARG A 351 11.16 -6.97 -13.19
N HIS A 352 10.47 -6.33 -12.28
CA HIS A 352 10.77 -6.33 -10.85
C HIS A 352 11.08 -7.74 -10.30
N SER A 353 10.23 -8.71 -10.56
CA SER A 353 10.43 -10.09 -10.07
C SER A 353 11.72 -10.74 -10.59
N LEU A 354 12.15 -10.41 -11.81
CA LEU A 354 13.41 -10.90 -12.39
C LEU A 354 14.60 -10.26 -11.68
N VAL A 355 14.59 -8.94 -11.51
CA VAL A 355 15.66 -8.19 -10.82
C VAL A 355 15.80 -8.65 -9.38
N VAL A 356 14.69 -8.81 -8.67
CA VAL A 356 14.66 -9.31 -7.28
C VAL A 356 15.24 -10.71 -7.20
N LYS A 357 14.78 -11.64 -8.06
CA LYS A 357 15.26 -13.03 -8.05
C LYS A 357 16.78 -13.10 -8.29
N TYR A 358 17.29 -12.31 -9.22
CA TYR A 358 18.72 -12.25 -9.49
C TYR A 358 19.49 -11.78 -8.25
N LEU A 359 19.11 -10.67 -7.64
CA LEU A 359 19.79 -10.13 -6.47
C LEU A 359 19.67 -11.01 -5.24
N TRP A 360 18.56 -11.73 -5.07
CA TRP A 360 18.43 -12.74 -4.01
C TRP A 360 19.44 -13.87 -4.19
N GLN A 361 19.64 -14.36 -5.42
CA GLN A 361 20.65 -15.37 -5.70
C GLN A 361 22.06 -14.86 -5.41
N VAL A 362 22.36 -13.61 -5.76
CA VAL A 362 23.65 -12.97 -5.46
C VAL A 362 23.90 -12.92 -3.96
N VAL A 363 22.98 -12.37 -3.16
CA VAL A 363 23.18 -12.25 -1.71
C VAL A 363 23.22 -13.60 -1.01
N GLU A 364 22.49 -14.60 -1.50
CA GLU A 364 22.55 -15.97 -0.98
C GLU A 364 23.91 -16.63 -1.24
N ALA A 365 24.47 -16.44 -2.41
CA ALA A 365 25.78 -16.96 -2.77
C ALA A 365 26.89 -16.34 -1.89
N LEU A 366 26.90 -15.00 -1.81
CA LEU A 366 27.82 -14.25 -0.97
C LEU A 366 27.71 -14.62 0.52
N TYR A 367 26.49 -14.81 1.01
CA TYR A 367 26.24 -15.21 2.40
C TYR A 367 26.81 -16.61 2.72
N LYS A 368 26.64 -17.57 1.80
CA LYS A 368 27.20 -18.94 1.93
C LYS A 368 28.72 -18.97 1.90
N GLU A 369 29.34 -18.07 1.15
CA GLU A 369 30.79 -17.96 1.03
C GLU A 369 31.46 -17.17 2.19
N GLY A 370 30.69 -16.75 3.19
CA GLY A 370 31.17 -16.02 4.36
C GLY A 370 31.45 -14.56 4.13
N GLY A 371 30.91 -13.99 3.02
CA GLY A 371 31.07 -12.60 2.65
C GLY A 371 32.52 -12.27 2.22
N ARG A 372 32.84 -12.46 0.97
CA ARG A 372 34.17 -12.11 0.41
C ARG A 372 34.47 -10.63 0.51
#